data_71eb5de7415165eace9cf1d26bc4174e
#
_entry.id   71eb5de7415165eace9cf1d26bc4174e
#
_cell.length_a   1.000
_cell.length_b   1.000
_cell.length_c   1.000
_cell.angle_alpha   90.00
_cell.angle_beta   90.00
_cell.angle_gamma   90.00
#
_symmetry.space_group_name_H-M   'P 1'
#
loop_
_entity.id
_entity.type
_entity.pdbx_description
1 polymer ?
#
loop_
_entity_poly.entity_id
_entity_poly.type
_entity_poly.pdbx_seq_one_letter_code
_entity_poly.pdbx_strand_id
1 'polypeptide(L)'
;AGGAWDNAKKSFEKGVMIDGQMYYKKSEPHKASVTGDTVGDPFKDTSGPSMNILIKLMSIVSLVIAPYIAVTSGAVVMTETIEVMAENNGSGVEVNKYKLELDNGLKMDISTPGNPVEIGLIDFIRSEKPVDKVTWFDFDRLTFETGSAKLDAASSDQLTNVADILKAFPAVAIKLGGYTDNTGNADNNLKLSVDRAKSVMQSLVAKGVEASRIESEGYGDQHPVASNDTEEGRNQNRRISIRVTEK
;
A
#
# COMPACT_ATOMS: atom_id res chain seq x y z
N ALA A 1 13.72 -3.67 30.39
CA ALA A 1 14.21 -4.63 31.42
C ALA A 1 14.20 -3.97 32.81
N GLY A 2 14.78 -2.77 33.03
CA GLY A 2 14.88 -2.12 34.36
C GLY A 2 13.53 -1.90 35.06
N GLY A 3 12.50 -1.44 34.36
CA GLY A 3 11.17 -1.21 34.94
C GLY A 3 10.47 -2.46 35.50
N ALA A 4 10.74 -3.64 34.94
CA ALA A 4 10.20 -4.90 35.43
C ALA A 4 10.84 -5.31 36.77
N TRP A 5 12.15 -5.09 36.93
CA TRP A 5 12.85 -5.38 38.16
C TRP A 5 12.51 -4.42 39.32
N ASP A 6 12.31 -3.12 39.01
CA ASP A 6 11.83 -2.13 40.00
C ASP A 6 10.42 -2.50 40.50
N ASN A 7 9.53 -2.93 39.61
CA ASN A 7 8.20 -3.40 39.99
C ASN A 7 8.25 -4.69 40.81
N ALA A 8 9.12 -5.64 40.44
CA ALA A 8 9.32 -6.88 41.22
C ALA A 8 9.79 -6.58 42.64
N LYS A 9 10.79 -5.72 42.80
CA LYS A 9 11.32 -5.26 44.08
C LYS A 9 10.25 -4.64 44.97
N LYS A 10 9.41 -3.75 44.43
CA LYS A 10 8.29 -3.11 45.11
C LYS A 10 7.20 -4.08 45.55
N SER A 11 6.97 -5.14 44.77
CA SER A 11 5.97 -6.17 45.09
C SER A 11 6.30 -6.89 46.39
N PHE A 12 7.59 -7.15 46.69
CA PHE A 12 8.02 -7.79 47.93
C PHE A 12 7.83 -6.94 49.19
N GLU A 13 7.54 -5.65 49.06
CA GLU A 13 7.18 -4.81 50.20
C GLU A 13 5.80 -5.18 50.76
N LYS A 14 4.91 -5.66 49.90
CA LYS A 14 3.55 -6.12 50.27
C LYS A 14 3.48 -7.63 50.50
N GLY A 15 4.51 -8.36 50.15
CA GLY A 15 4.56 -9.82 50.16
C GLY A 15 4.14 -10.42 48.80
N VAL A 16 4.91 -11.39 48.32
CA VAL A 16 4.66 -12.11 47.06
C VAL A 16 4.59 -13.61 47.37
N MET A 17 3.57 -14.26 46.86
CA MET A 17 3.43 -15.70 46.96
C MET A 17 4.14 -16.35 45.76
N ILE A 18 5.14 -17.21 46.04
CA ILE A 18 5.85 -17.99 45.04
C ILE A 18 5.80 -19.45 45.49
N ASP A 19 5.29 -20.34 44.65
CA ASP A 19 5.16 -21.78 44.90
C ASP A 19 4.43 -22.11 46.22
N GLY A 20 3.41 -21.33 46.54
CA GLY A 20 2.60 -21.52 47.78
C GLY A 20 3.22 -20.96 49.04
N GLN A 21 4.40 -20.33 49.00
CA GLN A 21 5.07 -19.71 50.12
C GLN A 21 5.13 -18.19 49.96
N MET A 22 4.84 -17.44 51.07
CA MET A 22 4.90 -15.99 51.09
C MET A 22 6.33 -15.50 51.34
N TYR A 23 6.78 -14.62 50.46
CA TYR A 23 8.10 -13.97 50.55
C TYR A 23 7.93 -12.46 50.76
N TYR A 24 8.68 -11.90 51.67
CA TYR A 24 8.69 -10.50 52.02
C TYR A 24 10.07 -9.85 51.77
N LYS A 25 10.14 -8.55 52.06
CA LYS A 25 11.39 -7.77 52.00
C LYS A 25 12.53 -8.49 52.75
N LYS A 26 13.74 -8.52 52.18
CA LYS A 26 14.95 -9.21 52.63
C LYS A 26 14.98 -10.73 52.39
N SER A 27 13.97 -11.35 51.83
CA SER A 27 14.03 -12.74 51.35
C SER A 27 15.00 -12.91 50.17
N GLU A 28 15.44 -14.13 49.85
CA GLU A 28 16.33 -14.39 48.71
C GLU A 28 15.72 -13.93 47.36
N PRO A 29 14.44 -14.20 47.06
CA PRO A 29 13.82 -13.64 45.83
C PRO A 29 13.80 -12.10 45.79
N HIS A 30 13.60 -11.44 46.94
CA HIS A 30 13.71 -9.97 47.01
C HIS A 30 15.14 -9.48 46.75
N LYS A 31 16.16 -10.12 47.31
CA LYS A 31 17.59 -9.78 47.04
C LYS A 31 17.91 -9.91 45.57
N ALA A 32 17.43 -10.98 44.90
CA ALA A 32 17.57 -11.17 43.47
C ALA A 32 16.92 -10.04 42.65
N SER A 33 15.72 -9.58 43.06
CA SER A 33 15.04 -8.46 42.39
C SER A 33 15.78 -7.13 42.58
N VAL A 34 16.38 -6.88 43.73
CA VAL A 34 17.22 -5.70 44.00
C VAL A 34 18.49 -5.73 43.13
N THR A 35 19.14 -6.88 43.01
CA THR A 35 20.30 -7.04 42.13
C THR A 35 19.92 -6.78 40.67
N GLY A 36 18.80 -7.34 40.18
CA GLY A 36 18.32 -7.14 38.84
C GLY A 36 17.98 -5.66 38.57
N ASP A 37 17.40 -4.94 39.52
CA ASP A 37 17.12 -3.51 39.43
C ASP A 37 18.43 -2.70 39.32
N THR A 38 19.40 -2.97 40.20
CA THR A 38 20.69 -2.28 40.21
C THR A 38 21.48 -2.49 38.90
N VAL A 39 21.43 -3.69 38.30
CA VAL A 39 22.06 -3.99 37.02
C VAL A 39 21.25 -3.41 35.84
N GLY A 40 19.93 -3.36 35.98
CA GLY A 40 19.06 -2.87 34.93
C GLY A 40 18.98 -1.33 34.80
N ASP A 41 19.20 -0.59 35.88
CA ASP A 41 19.14 0.89 35.92
C ASP A 41 20.15 1.58 34.96
N PRO A 42 21.40 1.21 34.88
CA PRO A 42 22.32 1.80 33.91
C PRO A 42 21.89 1.59 32.46
N PHE A 43 21.27 0.45 32.15
CA PHE A 43 20.71 0.20 30.82
C PHE A 43 19.47 1.04 30.52
N LYS A 44 18.61 1.27 31.52
CA LYS A 44 17.43 2.12 31.37
C LYS A 44 17.82 3.59 31.20
N ASP A 45 18.76 4.08 31.99
CA ASP A 45 19.11 5.51 32.02
C ASP A 45 20.05 5.91 30.88
N THR A 46 20.85 4.98 30.34
CA THR A 46 21.79 5.26 29.24
C THR A 46 21.26 4.81 27.86
N SER A 47 20.57 3.68 27.77
CA SER A 47 20.09 3.18 26.47
C SER A 47 18.87 3.96 25.94
N GLY A 48 17.96 4.40 26.80
CA GLY A 48 16.77 5.15 26.40
C GLY A 48 17.12 6.49 25.73
N PRO A 49 17.88 7.38 26.41
CA PRO A 49 18.33 8.64 25.80
C PRO A 49 19.22 8.45 24.59
N SER A 50 20.16 7.48 24.64
CA SER A 50 21.08 7.19 23.52
C SER A 50 20.34 6.68 22.28
N MET A 51 19.36 5.80 22.44
CA MET A 51 18.50 5.34 21.35
C MET A 51 17.67 6.47 20.76
N ASN A 52 17.11 7.36 21.58
CA ASN A 52 16.38 8.53 21.12
C ASN A 52 17.27 9.51 20.32
N ILE A 53 18.50 9.73 20.78
CA ILE A 53 19.48 10.55 20.07
C ILE A 53 19.87 9.87 18.75
N LEU A 54 20.10 8.57 18.74
CA LEU A 54 20.44 7.82 17.55
C LEU A 54 19.31 7.87 16.51
N ILE A 55 18.05 7.65 16.92
CA ILE A 55 16.88 7.75 16.04
C ILE A 55 16.75 9.15 15.47
N LYS A 56 16.93 10.20 16.26
CA LYS A 56 16.89 11.59 15.79
C LYS A 56 18.03 11.90 14.84
N LEU A 57 19.26 11.43 15.13
CA LEU A 57 20.41 11.57 14.24
C LEU A 57 20.20 10.81 12.92
N MET A 58 19.69 9.59 12.95
CA MET A 58 19.37 8.83 11.74
C MET A 58 18.26 9.52 10.91
N SER A 59 17.27 10.12 11.56
CA SER A 59 16.23 10.88 10.86
C SER A 59 16.80 12.13 10.19
N ILE A 60 17.69 12.88 10.87
CA ILE A 60 18.35 14.06 10.30
C ILE A 60 19.31 13.66 9.16
N VAL A 61 20.08 12.59 9.35
CA VAL A 61 20.99 12.05 8.32
C VAL A 61 20.20 11.57 7.11
N SER A 62 19.07 10.90 7.32
CA SER A 62 18.18 10.49 6.24
C SER A 62 17.63 11.69 5.46
N LEU A 63 17.18 12.74 6.15
CA LEU A 63 16.67 13.97 5.51
C LEU A 63 17.75 14.72 4.72
N VAL A 64 19.00 14.70 5.18
CA VAL A 64 20.11 15.42 4.53
C VAL A 64 20.75 14.59 3.42
N ILE A 65 20.87 13.27 3.60
CA ILE A 65 21.59 12.38 2.68
C ILE A 65 20.66 11.78 1.60
N ALA A 66 19.37 11.56 1.89
CA ALA A 66 18.45 11.00 0.91
C ALA A 66 18.42 11.76 -0.43
N PRO A 67 18.36 13.10 -0.45
CA PRO A 67 18.44 13.86 -1.71
C PRO A 67 19.77 13.64 -2.44
N TYR A 68 20.88 13.48 -1.70
CA TYR A 68 22.22 13.32 -2.28
C TYR A 68 22.43 11.92 -2.89
N ILE A 69 21.90 10.87 -2.24
CA ILE A 69 21.93 9.51 -2.75
C ILE A 69 21.05 9.36 -3.99
N ALA A 70 19.88 10.00 -4.00
CA ALA A 70 18.99 10.03 -5.16
C ALA A 70 19.68 10.63 -6.40
N VAL A 71 20.48 11.71 -6.22
CA VAL A 71 21.23 12.35 -7.30
C VAL A 71 22.37 11.47 -7.84
N THR A 72 23.07 10.73 -6.97
CA THR A 72 24.21 9.88 -7.37
C THR A 72 23.82 8.53 -7.95
N SER A 73 22.57 8.09 -7.74
CA SER A 73 22.07 6.80 -8.26
C SER A 73 21.49 6.90 -9.67
N GLY A 74 21.60 8.03 -10.36
CA GLY A 74 21.00 8.21 -11.69
C GLY A 74 19.45 8.18 -11.66
N ALA A 75 18.86 8.09 -10.49
CA ALA A 75 17.43 8.30 -10.33
C ALA A 75 17.15 9.77 -10.65
N VAL A 76 16.47 10.00 -11.76
CA VAL A 76 15.89 11.31 -12.07
C VAL A 76 15.15 11.76 -10.82
N VAL A 77 15.64 12.85 -10.21
CA VAL A 77 14.97 13.46 -9.06
C VAL A 77 13.59 13.84 -9.54
N MET A 78 12.60 13.05 -9.19
CA MET A 78 11.23 13.46 -9.27
C MET A 78 11.07 14.62 -8.29
N THR A 79 10.86 15.83 -8.77
CA THR A 79 10.21 16.87 -8.00
C THR A 79 8.72 16.50 -7.89
N GLU A 80 8.46 15.35 -7.28
CA GLU A 80 7.13 15.05 -6.78
C GLU A 80 6.92 15.89 -5.54
N THR A 81 6.28 17.03 -5.70
CA THR A 81 5.48 17.59 -4.64
C THR A 81 4.24 16.71 -4.51
N ILE A 82 4.39 15.56 -3.85
CA ILE A 82 3.24 14.86 -3.28
C ILE A 82 2.78 15.73 -2.12
N GLU A 83 1.99 16.75 -2.40
CA GLU A 83 1.22 17.42 -1.36
C GLU A 83 0.07 16.49 -0.99
N VAL A 84 0.33 15.61 -0.02
CA VAL A 84 -0.74 14.86 0.64
C VAL A 84 -1.47 15.83 1.54
N MET A 85 -2.48 16.49 1.03
CA MET A 85 -3.43 17.25 1.83
C MET A 85 -4.56 16.30 2.23
N ALA A 86 -4.57 15.85 3.47
CA ALA A 86 -5.72 15.20 4.07
C ALA A 86 -6.80 16.26 4.31
N GLU A 87 -7.80 16.34 3.46
CA GLU A 87 -9.02 17.12 3.72
C GLU A 87 -10.10 16.21 4.31
N ASN A 88 -10.54 16.56 5.50
CA ASN A 88 -11.65 15.90 6.17
C ASN A 88 -12.97 16.47 5.62
N ASN A 89 -13.58 15.79 4.66
CA ASN A 89 -14.83 16.21 4.01
C ASN A 89 -16.09 15.93 4.86
N GLY A 90 -16.02 15.97 6.18
CA GLY A 90 -17.21 15.83 7.06
C GLY A 90 -17.89 14.45 7.02
N SER A 91 -17.51 13.55 6.12
CA SER A 91 -18.03 12.17 6.03
C SER A 91 -17.16 11.14 6.74
N GLY A 92 -16.08 11.55 7.43
CA GLY A 92 -15.17 10.67 8.17
C GLY A 92 -14.22 9.84 7.30
N VAL A 93 -14.22 10.02 5.98
CA VAL A 93 -13.29 9.36 5.06
C VAL A 93 -12.18 10.35 4.71
N GLU A 94 -10.95 10.02 5.07
CA GLU A 94 -9.77 10.79 4.65
C GLU A 94 -9.54 10.56 3.15
N VAL A 95 -9.50 11.65 2.38
CA VAL A 95 -9.21 11.64 0.95
C VAL A 95 -7.82 12.22 0.72
N ASN A 96 -6.95 11.42 0.14
CA ASN A 96 -5.61 11.84 -0.25
C ASN A 96 -5.65 12.54 -1.62
N LYS A 97 -5.00 13.68 -1.73
CA LYS A 97 -4.83 14.41 -2.99
C LYS A 97 -3.40 14.23 -3.49
N TYR A 98 -3.26 13.75 -4.70
CA TYR A 98 -1.98 13.53 -5.35
C TYR A 98 -1.85 14.43 -6.56
N LYS A 99 -0.75 15.15 -6.66
CA LYS A 99 -0.38 15.92 -7.85
C LYS A 99 0.80 15.24 -8.51
N LEU A 100 0.61 14.80 -9.74
CA LEU A 100 1.62 14.11 -10.52
C LEU A 100 1.99 14.95 -11.74
N GLU A 101 3.26 14.99 -12.07
CA GLU A 101 3.77 15.56 -13.32
C GLU A 101 4.49 14.44 -14.09
N LEU A 102 4.04 14.16 -15.31
CA LEU A 102 4.65 13.17 -16.19
C LEU A 102 5.84 13.78 -16.95
N ASP A 103 6.70 12.90 -17.50
CA ASP A 103 7.91 13.30 -18.21
C ASP A 103 7.65 14.18 -19.45
N ASN A 104 6.43 14.12 -19.99
CA ASN A 104 5.96 14.98 -21.08
C ASN A 104 5.37 16.32 -20.60
N GLY A 105 5.47 16.64 -19.31
CA GLY A 105 4.94 17.86 -18.69
C GLY A 105 3.43 17.86 -18.42
N LEU A 106 2.74 16.74 -18.64
CA LEU A 106 1.32 16.62 -18.31
C LEU A 106 1.14 16.51 -16.79
N LYS A 107 0.22 17.31 -16.24
CA LYS A 107 -0.11 17.32 -14.81
C LYS A 107 -1.42 16.61 -14.57
N MET A 108 -1.47 15.80 -13.53
CA MET A 108 -2.66 15.08 -13.09
C MET A 108 -2.93 15.34 -11.62
N ASP A 109 -4.18 15.68 -11.30
CA ASP A 109 -4.67 15.81 -9.93
C ASP A 109 -5.59 14.61 -9.62
N ILE A 110 -5.20 13.80 -8.64
CA ILE A 110 -5.94 12.59 -8.26
C ILE A 110 -6.40 12.73 -6.81
N SER A 111 -7.67 12.45 -6.56
CA SER A 111 -8.24 12.44 -5.21
C SER A 111 -8.89 11.09 -4.95
N THR A 112 -8.37 10.34 -3.96
CA THR A 112 -8.86 9.00 -3.59
C THR A 112 -8.56 8.69 -2.13
N PRO A 113 -9.37 7.87 -1.45
CA PRO A 113 -9.09 7.47 -0.07
C PRO A 113 -7.90 6.51 0.08
N GLY A 114 -7.38 5.95 -1.01
CA GLY A 114 -6.27 4.99 -1.00
C GLY A 114 -5.08 5.42 -1.84
N ASN A 115 -4.22 4.45 -2.16
CA ASN A 115 -3.15 4.64 -3.14
C ASN A 115 -3.71 4.41 -4.54
N PRO A 116 -3.75 5.41 -5.41
CA PRO A 116 -4.31 5.27 -6.74
C PRO A 116 -3.44 4.37 -7.62
N VAL A 117 -4.07 3.62 -8.52
CA VAL A 117 -3.39 2.74 -9.48
C VAL A 117 -2.35 3.49 -10.31
N GLU A 118 -2.60 4.75 -10.60
CA GLU A 118 -1.72 5.61 -11.41
C GLU A 118 -0.32 5.72 -10.79
N ILE A 119 -0.23 5.90 -9.47
CA ILE A 119 1.08 6.00 -8.77
C ILE A 119 1.82 4.68 -8.88
N GLY A 120 1.19 3.56 -8.50
CA GLY A 120 1.83 2.25 -8.57
C GLY A 120 2.28 1.88 -9.98
N LEU A 121 1.50 2.25 -10.99
CA LEU A 121 1.81 2.03 -12.40
C LEU A 121 3.02 2.87 -12.85
N ILE A 122 3.06 4.17 -12.53
CA ILE A 122 4.18 5.07 -12.88
C ILE A 122 5.46 4.61 -12.19
N ASP A 123 5.39 4.31 -10.88
CA ASP A 123 6.54 3.84 -10.11
C ASP A 123 7.12 2.55 -10.68
N PHE A 124 6.25 1.61 -11.08
CA PHE A 124 6.71 0.38 -11.70
C PHE A 124 7.33 0.62 -13.07
N ILE A 125 6.71 1.46 -13.92
CA ILE A 125 7.24 1.80 -15.25
C ILE A 125 8.64 2.41 -15.13
N ARG A 126 8.84 3.33 -14.19
CA ARG A 126 10.12 4.04 -13.98
C ARG A 126 11.15 3.22 -13.21
N SER A 127 10.73 2.19 -12.50
CA SER A 127 11.65 1.36 -11.73
C SER A 127 12.56 0.53 -12.62
N GLU A 128 13.72 0.11 -12.12
CA GLU A 128 14.61 -0.85 -12.79
C GLU A 128 14.13 -2.31 -12.68
N LYS A 129 13.01 -2.56 -11.97
CA LYS A 129 12.44 -3.90 -11.81
C LYS A 129 12.04 -4.45 -13.18
N PRO A 130 12.42 -5.69 -13.53
CA PRO A 130 11.99 -6.30 -14.78
C PRO A 130 10.46 -6.47 -14.78
N VAL A 131 9.87 -6.48 -15.97
CA VAL A 131 8.47 -6.89 -16.14
C VAL A 131 8.31 -8.35 -15.74
N ASP A 132 7.20 -8.66 -15.06
CA ASP A 132 6.90 -10.01 -14.59
C ASP A 132 5.42 -10.38 -14.87
N LYS A 133 5.04 -11.59 -14.45
CA LYS A 133 3.66 -12.09 -14.63
C LYS A 133 2.79 -11.96 -13.39
N VAL A 134 3.33 -11.44 -12.28
CA VAL A 134 2.68 -11.46 -10.97
C VAL A 134 2.37 -10.06 -10.43
N THR A 135 3.04 -9.02 -10.93
CA THR A 135 2.81 -7.63 -10.48
C THR A 135 1.61 -7.05 -11.20
N TRP A 136 0.49 -6.98 -10.50
CA TRP A 136 -0.76 -6.39 -10.95
C TRP A 136 -1.13 -5.19 -10.09
N PHE A 137 -1.76 -4.19 -10.71
CA PHE A 137 -2.29 -3.01 -10.07
C PHE A 137 -3.80 -2.97 -10.26
N ASP A 138 -4.57 -2.90 -9.19
CA ASP A 138 -6.03 -2.90 -9.25
C ASP A 138 -6.55 -1.49 -9.45
N PHE A 139 -7.52 -1.32 -10.36
CA PHE A 139 -8.22 -0.06 -10.52
C PHE A 139 -9.10 0.20 -9.29
N ASP A 140 -8.95 1.36 -8.67
CA ASP A 140 -9.62 1.74 -7.41
C ASP A 140 -10.92 2.54 -7.62
N ARG A 141 -11.10 3.16 -8.79
CA ARG A 141 -12.27 4.01 -9.11
C ARG A 141 -13.03 3.57 -10.36
N LEU A 142 -12.78 2.35 -10.85
CA LEU A 142 -13.40 1.81 -12.03
C LEU A 142 -14.64 1.01 -11.66
N THR A 143 -15.79 1.46 -12.14
CA THR A 143 -17.09 0.85 -11.86
C THR A 143 -17.87 0.53 -13.14
N PHE A 144 -18.75 -0.46 -13.04
CA PHE A 144 -19.64 -0.90 -14.12
C PHE A 144 -21.09 -0.88 -13.66
N GLU A 145 -22.01 -0.73 -14.61
CA GLU A 145 -23.42 -0.98 -14.34
C GLU A 145 -23.62 -2.43 -13.85
N THR A 146 -24.56 -2.64 -12.94
CA THR A 146 -24.80 -3.95 -12.32
C THR A 146 -25.03 -5.04 -13.36
N GLY A 147 -24.28 -6.12 -13.26
CA GLY A 147 -24.38 -7.27 -14.18
C GLY A 147 -23.95 -6.98 -15.62
N SER A 148 -23.32 -5.85 -15.88
CA SER A 148 -22.97 -5.35 -17.22
C SER A 148 -21.45 -5.16 -17.36
N ALA A 149 -20.99 -5.06 -18.60
CA ALA A 149 -19.67 -4.59 -18.97
C ALA A 149 -19.65 -3.11 -19.38
N LYS A 150 -20.76 -2.41 -19.23
CA LYS A 150 -20.84 -0.98 -19.51
C LYS A 150 -20.20 -0.20 -18.37
N LEU A 151 -19.22 0.63 -18.70
CA LEU A 151 -18.53 1.49 -17.76
C LEU A 151 -19.43 2.63 -17.27
N ASP A 152 -19.40 2.90 -15.98
CA ASP A 152 -20.04 4.08 -15.40
C ASP A 152 -19.27 5.35 -15.76
N ALA A 153 -19.97 6.48 -15.82
CA ALA A 153 -19.36 7.77 -16.12
C ALA A 153 -18.25 8.16 -15.13
N ALA A 154 -18.38 7.75 -13.87
CA ALA A 154 -17.38 7.99 -12.81
C ALA A 154 -16.00 7.35 -13.12
N SER A 155 -15.97 6.30 -13.94
CA SER A 155 -14.72 5.63 -14.35
C SER A 155 -13.91 6.46 -15.36
N SER A 156 -14.50 7.50 -15.98
CA SER A 156 -13.88 8.21 -17.10
C SER A 156 -12.57 8.90 -16.72
N ASP A 157 -12.49 9.49 -15.53
CA ASP A 157 -11.32 10.25 -15.08
C ASP A 157 -10.13 9.34 -14.88
N GLN A 158 -10.32 8.19 -14.21
CA GLN A 158 -9.25 7.21 -14.00
C GLN A 158 -8.75 6.64 -15.33
N LEU A 159 -9.66 6.32 -16.25
CA LEU A 159 -9.29 5.83 -17.59
C LEU A 159 -8.56 6.90 -18.42
N THR A 160 -8.88 8.18 -18.22
CA THR A 160 -8.15 9.28 -18.86
C THR A 160 -6.73 9.36 -18.30
N ASN A 161 -6.58 9.29 -16.97
CA ASN A 161 -5.28 9.31 -16.32
C ASN A 161 -4.38 8.15 -16.80
N VAL A 162 -4.92 6.93 -16.83
CA VAL A 162 -4.17 5.75 -17.30
C VAL A 162 -3.82 5.88 -18.79
N ALA A 163 -4.72 6.38 -19.63
CA ALA A 163 -4.42 6.63 -21.05
C ALA A 163 -3.32 7.68 -21.21
N ASP A 164 -3.30 8.72 -20.41
CA ASP A 164 -2.29 9.77 -20.44
C ASP A 164 -0.93 9.27 -19.96
N ILE A 165 -0.89 8.38 -18.95
CA ILE A 165 0.33 7.68 -18.55
C ILE A 165 0.86 6.85 -19.73
N LEU A 166 0.03 6.03 -20.37
CA LEU A 166 0.45 5.19 -21.48
C LEU A 166 0.91 6.00 -22.72
N LYS A 167 0.38 7.20 -22.93
CA LYS A 167 0.85 8.14 -23.97
C LYS A 167 2.19 8.78 -23.60
N ALA A 168 2.42 9.06 -22.32
CA ALA A 168 3.72 9.59 -21.84
C ALA A 168 4.84 8.55 -21.93
N PHE A 169 4.49 7.26 -21.83
CA PHE A 169 5.43 6.14 -21.93
C PHE A 169 5.13 5.27 -23.15
N PRO A 170 5.52 5.68 -24.38
CA PRO A 170 5.11 5.01 -25.62
C PRO A 170 5.66 3.60 -25.79
N ALA A 171 6.76 3.23 -25.12
CA ALA A 171 7.32 1.87 -25.16
C ALA A 171 6.53 0.87 -24.29
N VAL A 172 5.72 1.37 -23.34
CA VAL A 172 5.01 0.53 -22.38
C VAL A 172 3.83 -0.19 -23.05
N ALA A 173 3.79 -1.52 -22.93
CA ALA A 173 2.63 -2.34 -23.24
C ALA A 173 2.03 -2.91 -21.94
N ILE A 174 0.72 -3.15 -21.95
CA ILE A 174 -0.04 -3.59 -20.78
C ILE A 174 -0.94 -4.78 -21.08
N LYS A 175 -1.31 -5.48 -20.01
CA LYS A 175 -2.37 -6.48 -20.02
C LYS A 175 -3.43 -6.11 -18.98
N LEU A 176 -4.70 -6.14 -19.39
CA LEU A 176 -5.86 -5.94 -18.53
C LEU A 176 -6.43 -7.30 -18.13
N GLY A 177 -6.65 -7.51 -16.83
CA GLY A 177 -7.30 -8.68 -16.28
C GLY A 177 -8.66 -8.32 -15.69
N GLY A 178 -9.72 -9.04 -16.12
CA GLY A 178 -11.04 -8.91 -15.54
C GLY A 178 -11.35 -10.04 -14.57
N TYR A 179 -11.96 -9.71 -13.43
CA TYR A 179 -12.29 -10.67 -12.37
C TYR A 179 -13.72 -10.47 -11.86
N THR A 180 -14.30 -11.53 -11.32
CA THR A 180 -15.61 -11.52 -10.68
C THR A 180 -15.51 -12.12 -9.28
N ASP A 181 -16.55 -11.97 -8.48
CA ASP A 181 -16.79 -12.84 -7.35
C ASP A 181 -17.29 -14.23 -7.83
N ASN A 182 -17.52 -15.17 -6.90
CA ASN A 182 -18.00 -16.52 -7.18
C ASN A 182 -19.53 -16.62 -7.20
N THR A 183 -20.26 -15.51 -7.24
CA THR A 183 -21.73 -15.54 -7.27
C THR A 183 -22.24 -15.89 -8.66
N GLY A 184 -23.12 -16.88 -8.73
CA GLY A 184 -23.76 -17.27 -9.98
C GLY A 184 -23.04 -18.38 -10.75
N ASN A 185 -23.14 -18.38 -12.06
CA ASN A 185 -22.57 -19.41 -12.94
C ASN A 185 -21.16 -19.00 -13.39
N ALA A 186 -20.19 -19.91 -13.26
CA ALA A 186 -18.78 -19.68 -13.58
C ALA A 186 -18.54 -19.30 -15.06
N ASP A 187 -19.27 -19.91 -16.01
CA ASP A 187 -19.12 -19.58 -17.44
C ASP A 187 -19.63 -18.15 -17.73
N ASN A 188 -20.72 -17.74 -17.07
CA ASN A 188 -21.24 -16.37 -17.17
C ASN A 188 -20.26 -15.37 -16.54
N ASN A 189 -19.65 -15.72 -15.40
CA ASN A 189 -18.63 -14.90 -14.73
C ASN A 189 -17.39 -14.75 -15.61
N LEU A 190 -16.93 -15.85 -16.22
CA LEU A 190 -15.81 -15.78 -17.17
C LEU A 190 -16.14 -14.87 -18.33
N LYS A 191 -17.29 -15.03 -18.97
CA LYS A 191 -17.71 -14.17 -20.08
C LYS A 191 -17.82 -12.69 -19.66
N LEU A 192 -18.45 -12.41 -18.51
CA LEU A 192 -18.60 -11.04 -18.00
C LEU A 192 -17.23 -10.40 -17.73
N SER A 193 -16.29 -11.15 -17.19
CA SER A 193 -14.92 -10.65 -16.92
C SER A 193 -14.17 -10.34 -18.22
N VAL A 194 -14.30 -11.19 -19.26
CA VAL A 194 -13.75 -10.91 -20.60
C VAL A 194 -14.38 -9.63 -21.18
N ASP A 195 -15.70 -9.51 -21.15
CA ASP A 195 -16.42 -8.36 -21.70
C ASP A 195 -16.03 -7.05 -20.98
N ARG A 196 -15.86 -7.10 -19.64
CA ARG A 196 -15.40 -5.96 -18.83
C ARG A 196 -13.97 -5.53 -19.16
N ALA A 197 -13.03 -6.46 -19.22
CA ALA A 197 -11.65 -6.17 -19.60
C ALA A 197 -11.57 -5.56 -21.02
N LYS A 198 -12.38 -6.07 -21.94
CA LYS A 198 -12.49 -5.55 -23.31
C LYS A 198 -13.10 -4.14 -23.35
N SER A 199 -14.10 -3.83 -22.51
CA SER A 199 -14.68 -2.49 -22.42
C SER A 199 -13.66 -1.46 -21.96
N VAL A 200 -12.81 -1.83 -20.98
CA VAL A 200 -11.70 -0.97 -20.50
C VAL A 200 -10.69 -0.76 -21.63
N MET A 201 -10.25 -1.82 -22.30
CA MET A 201 -9.36 -1.72 -23.48
C MET A 201 -9.93 -0.77 -24.53
N GLN A 202 -11.20 -0.94 -24.90
CA GLN A 202 -11.86 -0.08 -25.90
C GLN A 202 -11.89 1.40 -25.45
N SER A 203 -12.11 1.65 -24.16
CA SER A 203 -12.09 3.01 -23.60
C SER A 203 -10.69 3.63 -23.67
N LEU A 204 -9.62 2.89 -23.35
CA LEU A 204 -8.24 3.36 -23.47
C LEU A 204 -7.87 3.65 -24.94
N VAL A 205 -8.28 2.77 -25.88
CA VAL A 205 -8.09 2.99 -27.32
C VAL A 205 -8.83 4.23 -27.79
N ALA A 206 -10.08 4.43 -27.37
CA ALA A 206 -10.85 5.63 -27.70
C ALA A 206 -10.20 6.92 -27.14
N LYS A 207 -9.41 6.82 -26.06
CA LYS A 207 -8.64 7.91 -25.49
C LYS A 207 -7.23 8.08 -26.13
N GLY A 208 -6.95 7.34 -27.20
CA GLY A 208 -5.76 7.49 -28.04
C GLY A 208 -4.58 6.58 -27.71
N VAL A 209 -4.77 5.53 -26.93
CA VAL A 209 -3.75 4.50 -26.75
C VAL A 209 -3.80 3.51 -27.92
N GLU A 210 -2.67 3.12 -28.46
CA GLU A 210 -2.60 2.15 -29.57
C GLU A 210 -3.08 0.75 -29.12
N ALA A 211 -4.02 0.16 -29.88
CA ALA A 211 -4.61 -1.13 -29.55
C ALA A 211 -3.58 -2.28 -29.47
N SER A 212 -2.49 -2.20 -30.23
CA SER A 212 -1.40 -3.19 -30.24
C SER A 212 -0.64 -3.27 -28.91
N ARG A 213 -0.74 -2.23 -28.08
CA ARG A 213 -0.09 -2.13 -26.78
C ARG A 213 -0.95 -2.63 -25.62
N ILE A 214 -2.18 -3.07 -25.89
CA ILE A 214 -3.12 -3.46 -24.85
C ILE A 214 -3.64 -4.87 -25.13
N GLU A 215 -3.32 -5.80 -24.24
CA GLU A 215 -3.97 -7.10 -24.15
C GLU A 215 -5.11 -7.05 -23.14
N SER A 216 -6.17 -7.84 -23.36
CA SER A 216 -7.28 -7.99 -22.38
C SER A 216 -7.66 -9.45 -22.23
N GLU A 217 -7.84 -9.89 -20.99
CA GLU A 217 -8.23 -11.26 -20.64
C GLU A 217 -9.21 -11.26 -19.45
N GLY A 218 -10.14 -12.20 -19.44
CA GLY A 218 -11.03 -12.43 -18.32
C GLY A 218 -10.66 -13.71 -17.58
N TYR A 219 -10.69 -13.64 -16.27
CA TYR A 219 -10.35 -14.77 -15.39
C TYR A 219 -11.55 -15.28 -14.57
N GLY A 220 -12.71 -14.62 -14.68
CA GLY A 220 -13.88 -14.97 -13.88
C GLY A 220 -13.56 -14.92 -12.38
N ASP A 221 -13.99 -15.95 -11.66
CA ASP A 221 -13.79 -16.12 -10.21
C ASP A 221 -12.55 -16.96 -9.82
N GLN A 222 -11.65 -17.24 -10.77
CA GLN A 222 -10.53 -18.18 -10.58
C GLN A 222 -9.40 -17.62 -9.67
N HIS A 223 -9.32 -16.31 -9.49
CA HIS A 223 -8.24 -15.67 -8.74
C HIS A 223 -8.78 -14.68 -7.69
N PRO A 224 -9.42 -15.19 -6.63
CA PRO A 224 -9.92 -14.33 -5.56
C PRO A 224 -8.75 -13.70 -4.77
N VAL A 225 -8.89 -12.43 -4.43
CA VAL A 225 -7.94 -11.69 -3.56
C VAL A 225 -8.46 -11.54 -2.14
N ALA A 226 -9.76 -11.81 -1.94
CA ALA A 226 -10.43 -11.81 -0.64
C ALA A 226 -11.45 -12.95 -0.54
N SER A 227 -11.96 -13.20 0.68
CA SER A 227 -12.99 -14.23 0.89
C SER A 227 -14.28 -13.87 0.15
N ASN A 228 -14.85 -14.81 -0.58
CA ASN A 228 -16.16 -14.67 -1.20
C ASN A 228 -17.34 -14.83 -0.21
N ASP A 229 -17.08 -15.18 1.06
CA ASP A 229 -18.12 -15.38 2.08
C ASP A 229 -18.72 -14.04 2.53
N THR A 230 -17.95 -12.96 2.48
CA THR A 230 -18.39 -11.61 2.87
C THR A 230 -18.67 -10.75 1.64
N GLU A 231 -19.58 -9.77 1.77
CA GLU A 231 -19.86 -8.83 0.67
C GLU A 231 -18.65 -7.93 0.39
N GLU A 232 -17.91 -7.53 1.42
CA GLU A 232 -16.69 -6.74 1.30
C GLU A 232 -15.65 -7.49 0.48
N GLY A 233 -15.45 -8.79 0.74
CA GLY A 233 -14.51 -9.61 -0.01
C GLY A 233 -14.97 -9.87 -1.44
N ARG A 234 -16.27 -10.09 -1.68
CA ARG A 234 -16.82 -10.17 -3.04
C ARG A 234 -16.60 -8.86 -3.81
N ASN A 235 -16.78 -7.70 -3.17
CA ASN A 235 -16.51 -6.40 -3.78
C ASN A 235 -15.04 -6.28 -4.23
N GLN A 236 -14.08 -6.76 -3.41
CA GLN A 236 -12.67 -6.78 -3.77
C GLN A 236 -12.36 -7.74 -4.92
N ASN A 237 -13.11 -8.84 -5.02
CA ASN A 237 -12.93 -9.80 -6.11
C ASN A 237 -13.50 -9.29 -7.44
N ARG A 238 -14.55 -8.46 -7.43
CA ARG A 238 -15.11 -7.78 -8.62
C ARG A 238 -14.22 -6.62 -9.06
N ARG A 239 -13.08 -6.90 -9.68
CA ARG A 239 -12.07 -5.91 -10.04
C ARG A 239 -11.61 -6.01 -11.48
N ILE A 240 -10.99 -4.95 -11.95
CA ILE A 240 -10.11 -4.94 -13.12
C ILE A 240 -8.71 -4.61 -12.62
N SER A 241 -7.73 -5.33 -13.14
CA SER A 241 -6.31 -5.11 -12.83
C SER A 241 -5.52 -4.83 -14.10
N ILE A 242 -4.46 -4.04 -13.97
CA ILE A 242 -3.52 -3.72 -15.04
C ILE A 242 -2.14 -4.26 -14.69
N ARG A 243 -1.45 -4.84 -15.66
CA ARG A 243 -0.08 -5.30 -15.55
C ARG A 243 0.75 -4.78 -16.71
N VAL A 244 1.96 -4.32 -16.43
CA VAL A 244 2.93 -3.96 -17.47
C VAL A 244 3.52 -5.24 -18.07
N THR A 245 3.53 -5.34 -19.40
CA THR A 245 4.08 -6.49 -20.14
C THR A 245 5.36 -6.14 -20.90
N GLU A 246 5.56 -4.84 -21.17
CA GLU A 246 6.75 -4.30 -21.83
C GLU A 246 6.98 -2.86 -21.35
N LYS A 247 8.26 -2.45 -21.21
CA LYS A 247 8.66 -1.08 -20.85
C LYS A 247 10.07 -0.74 -21.31
#